data_20902fe5a33bd7ee1b56656cea03e052
#
_entry.id   20902fe5a33bd7ee1b56656cea03e052
#
_cell.length_a   1.000
_cell.length_b   1.000
_cell.length_c   1.000
_cell.angle_alpha   90.00
_cell.angle_beta   90.00
_cell.angle_gamma   90.00
#
_symmetry.space_group_name_H-M   'P 1'
#
loop_
_entity.id
_entity.type
_entity.pdbx_description
1 polymer ?
#
loop_
_entity_poly.entity_id
_entity_poly.type
_entity_poly.pdbx_seq_one_letter_code
_entity_poly.pdbx_strand_id
1 'polypeptide(L)'
;MPLGVSVALGEITMMVVVSALVKLVSDDIATTTILLFRYALCLPLLLATAVWQRGRSAFSISRPRTLSLRIATGLISLACFYAALDLMPLSLVTVLFQTLTLFVTLLAPMMLGERVGWRRWSAVIAGFGGTMLLLNPGAGGWTFTGILLGLGSPFFGALMMITLRRLGRHDSPATTAVWHNGMGTIVFALIVVAADAPLPTGGSDLALLIGIGVLSSFQQFGLAFSHKLVPASILAPLHYLSIPMGIGAGVLMFGEVLTAEILVGSTIIIASSIFILRRERQLRRAGRES
;
A
#
# COMPACT_ATOMS: atom_id res chain seq x y z
N MET A 1 5.65 0.13 -24.19
CA MET A 1 5.60 -1.00 -23.22
C MET A 1 6.87 -1.17 -22.36
N PRO A 2 8.11 -1.24 -22.88
CA PRO A 2 9.29 -1.44 -22.02
C PRO A 2 9.45 -0.32 -20.98
N LEU A 3 9.34 0.95 -21.38
CA LEU A 3 9.46 2.09 -20.46
C LEU A 3 8.47 2.02 -19.29
N GLY A 4 7.21 1.69 -19.54
CA GLY A 4 6.22 1.64 -18.47
C GLY A 4 6.44 0.48 -17.48
N VAL A 5 6.98 -0.64 -17.97
CA VAL A 5 7.39 -1.77 -17.11
C VAL A 5 8.61 -1.39 -16.27
N SER A 6 9.61 -0.71 -16.87
CA SER A 6 10.78 -0.24 -16.13
C SER A 6 10.41 0.78 -15.04
N VAL A 7 9.48 1.70 -15.32
CA VAL A 7 8.96 2.64 -14.33
C VAL A 7 8.23 1.90 -13.19
N ALA A 8 7.42 0.88 -13.52
CA ALA A 8 6.74 0.06 -12.53
C ALA A 8 7.72 -0.72 -11.64
N LEU A 9 8.77 -1.29 -12.21
CA LEU A 9 9.82 -1.96 -11.44
C LEU A 9 10.56 -0.97 -10.53
N GLY A 10 10.86 0.21 -11.02
CA GLY A 10 11.49 1.28 -10.24
C GLY A 10 10.63 1.70 -9.04
N GLU A 11 9.33 1.91 -9.24
CA GLU A 11 8.43 2.29 -8.14
C GLU A 11 8.25 1.16 -7.11
N ILE A 12 8.18 -0.10 -7.54
CA ILE A 12 8.13 -1.26 -6.64
C ILE A 12 9.42 -1.35 -5.82
N THR A 13 10.57 -1.15 -6.45
CA THR A 13 11.87 -1.10 -5.75
C THR A 13 11.88 0.01 -4.71
N MET A 14 11.45 1.22 -5.08
CA MET A 14 11.35 2.36 -4.15
C MET A 14 10.41 2.06 -2.99
N MET A 15 9.28 1.39 -3.25
CA MET A 15 8.34 0.98 -2.20
C MET A 15 9.03 0.06 -1.17
N VAL A 16 9.79 -0.93 -1.61
CA VAL A 16 10.52 -1.85 -0.72
C VAL A 16 11.62 -1.13 0.03
N VAL A 17 12.39 -0.26 -0.65
CA VAL A 17 13.44 0.56 -0.02
C VAL A 17 12.84 1.48 1.04
N VAL A 18 11.76 2.18 0.75
CA VAL A 18 11.04 3.01 1.74
C VAL A 18 10.60 2.19 2.94
N SER A 19 10.04 0.98 2.72
CA SER A 19 9.61 0.10 3.82
C SER A 19 10.79 -0.35 4.67
N ALA A 20 11.94 -0.64 4.06
CA ALA A 20 13.16 -0.99 4.78
C ALA A 20 13.72 0.20 5.59
N LEU A 21 13.72 1.41 5.00
CA LEU A 21 14.12 2.62 5.72
C LEU A 21 13.19 2.94 6.89
N VAL A 22 11.87 2.77 6.70
CA VAL A 22 10.89 2.94 7.80
C VAL A 22 11.19 1.97 8.92
N LYS A 23 11.40 0.68 8.60
CA LYS A 23 11.76 -0.32 9.61
C LYS A 23 13.06 0.01 10.33
N LEU A 24 14.06 0.54 9.61
CA LEU A 24 15.35 0.92 10.18
C LEU A 24 15.24 2.05 11.23
N VAL A 25 14.30 2.97 11.09
CA VAL A 25 14.13 4.12 11.98
C VAL A 25 12.99 3.95 12.98
N SER A 26 12.19 2.88 12.87
CA SER A 26 10.99 2.70 13.71
C SER A 26 11.29 2.46 15.18
N ASP A 27 12.47 1.94 15.51
CA ASP A 27 12.89 1.74 16.89
C ASP A 27 13.18 3.07 17.63
N ASP A 28 13.63 4.10 16.89
CA ASP A 28 14.08 5.39 17.46
C ASP A 28 13.07 6.52 17.23
N ILE A 29 12.27 6.44 16.17
CA ILE A 29 11.38 7.52 15.73
C ILE A 29 9.91 7.03 15.69
N ALA A 30 9.04 7.75 16.38
CA ALA A 30 7.62 7.44 16.40
C ALA A 30 7.03 7.35 14.99
N THR A 31 6.25 6.31 14.74
CA THR A 31 5.57 6.06 13.45
C THR A 31 4.78 7.28 12.96
N THR A 32 4.20 8.06 13.86
CA THR A 32 3.46 9.29 13.52
C THR A 32 4.36 10.38 12.94
N THR A 33 5.59 10.52 13.46
CA THR A 33 6.61 11.45 12.95
C THR A 33 7.08 11.00 11.56
N ILE A 34 7.34 9.71 11.36
CA ILE A 34 7.72 9.15 10.05
C ILE A 34 6.63 9.45 9.01
N LEU A 35 5.37 9.22 9.37
CA LEU A 35 4.21 9.50 8.50
C LEU A 35 4.07 10.99 8.19
N LEU A 36 4.29 11.88 9.17
CA LEU A 36 4.28 13.31 8.95
C LEU A 36 5.27 13.72 7.86
N PHE A 37 6.54 13.33 8.02
CA PHE A 37 7.59 13.65 7.04
C PHE A 37 7.29 13.07 5.67
N ARG A 38 6.82 11.82 5.61
CA ARG A 38 6.43 11.17 4.36
C ARG A 38 5.32 11.95 3.63
N TYR A 39 4.24 12.32 4.31
CA TYR A 39 3.14 13.04 3.69
C TYR A 39 3.53 14.47 3.31
N ALA A 40 4.22 15.18 4.19
CA ALA A 40 4.65 16.55 3.97
C ALA A 40 5.60 16.68 2.78
N LEU A 41 6.59 15.79 2.66
CA LEU A 41 7.56 15.82 1.58
C LEU A 41 7.02 15.29 0.24
N CYS A 42 5.97 14.43 0.26
CA CYS A 42 5.27 14.05 -0.96
C CYS A 42 4.43 15.20 -1.55
N LEU A 43 3.94 16.10 -0.72
CA LEU A 43 2.96 17.13 -1.11
C LEU A 43 3.49 18.10 -2.17
N PRO A 44 4.72 18.65 -2.10
CA PRO A 44 5.22 19.60 -3.08
C PRO A 44 5.25 19.05 -4.52
N LEU A 45 5.75 17.83 -4.71
CA LEU A 45 5.82 17.20 -6.03
C LEU A 45 4.42 16.90 -6.58
N LEU A 46 3.50 16.45 -5.74
CA LEU A 46 2.13 16.16 -6.12
C LEU A 46 1.36 17.43 -6.44
N LEU A 47 1.56 18.50 -5.67
CA LEU A 47 0.98 19.82 -5.95
C LEU A 47 1.48 20.38 -7.29
N ALA A 48 2.81 20.37 -7.49
CA ALA A 48 3.41 20.86 -8.72
C ALA A 48 2.85 20.12 -9.95
N THR A 49 2.79 18.78 -9.89
CA THR A 49 2.27 17.97 -11.00
C THR A 49 0.76 18.14 -11.20
N ALA A 50 -0.03 18.27 -10.14
CA ALA A 50 -1.46 18.49 -10.25
C ALA A 50 -1.81 19.87 -10.81
N VAL A 51 -1.12 20.91 -10.33
CA VAL A 51 -1.31 22.29 -10.82
C VAL A 51 -0.84 22.41 -12.27
N TRP A 52 0.29 21.80 -12.63
CA TRP A 52 0.78 21.79 -14.01
C TRP A 52 -0.21 21.10 -14.98
N GLN A 53 -0.84 20.00 -14.56
CA GLN A 53 -1.77 19.25 -15.40
C GLN A 53 -3.17 19.87 -15.47
N ARG A 54 -3.65 20.57 -14.44
CA ARG A 54 -5.03 20.97 -14.28
C ARG A 54 -5.25 22.43 -13.85
N GLY A 55 -4.20 23.17 -13.56
CA GLY A 55 -4.32 24.54 -13.07
C GLY A 55 -5.18 24.59 -11.78
N ARG A 56 -6.07 25.59 -11.70
CA ARG A 56 -6.97 25.77 -10.53
C ARG A 56 -7.94 24.60 -10.30
N SER A 57 -8.27 23.82 -11.33
CA SER A 57 -9.14 22.64 -11.17
C SER A 57 -8.47 21.46 -10.49
N ALA A 58 -7.17 21.56 -10.16
CA ALA A 58 -6.43 20.57 -9.35
C ALA A 58 -7.04 20.38 -7.95
N PHE A 59 -7.78 21.36 -7.44
CA PHE A 59 -8.39 21.32 -6.10
C PHE A 59 -9.91 21.04 -6.11
N SER A 60 -10.51 20.99 -7.31
CA SER A 60 -11.96 20.78 -7.45
C SER A 60 -12.35 19.35 -7.13
N ILE A 61 -13.35 19.17 -6.26
CA ILE A 61 -13.85 17.89 -5.77
C ILE A 61 -15.34 17.80 -6.09
N SER A 62 -15.72 16.71 -6.78
CA SER A 62 -17.12 16.44 -7.11
C SER A 62 -17.85 15.65 -6.00
N ARG A 63 -17.13 14.79 -5.26
CA ARG A 63 -17.71 13.90 -4.25
C ARG A 63 -16.95 13.93 -2.91
N PRO A 64 -17.14 14.97 -2.08
CA PRO A 64 -16.37 15.17 -0.85
C PRO A 64 -16.52 14.00 0.16
N ARG A 65 -17.72 13.45 0.35
CA ARG A 65 -17.94 12.30 1.26
C ARG A 65 -17.14 11.06 0.85
N THR A 66 -17.11 10.75 -0.45
CA THR A 66 -16.33 9.60 -0.96
C THR A 66 -14.83 9.86 -0.83
N LEU A 67 -14.40 11.11 -1.05
CA LEU A 67 -13.01 11.52 -0.86
C LEU A 67 -12.59 11.43 0.61
N SER A 68 -13.41 11.90 1.55
CA SER A 68 -13.11 11.80 2.99
C SER A 68 -12.94 10.34 3.43
N LEU A 69 -13.84 9.44 2.97
CA LEU A 69 -13.72 8.02 3.26
C LEU A 69 -12.43 7.40 2.66
N ARG A 70 -12.09 7.78 1.42
CA ARG A 70 -10.84 7.35 0.77
C ARG A 70 -9.62 7.86 1.53
N ILE A 71 -9.64 9.11 2.00
CA ILE A 71 -8.55 9.68 2.78
C ILE A 71 -8.41 8.93 4.11
N ALA A 72 -9.49 8.82 4.88
CA ALA A 72 -9.46 8.15 6.17
C ALA A 72 -8.96 6.70 6.07
N THR A 73 -9.53 5.91 5.15
CA THR A 73 -9.10 4.51 4.97
C THR A 73 -7.66 4.39 4.49
N GLY A 74 -7.18 5.31 3.63
CA GLY A 74 -5.81 5.32 3.18
C GLY A 74 -4.80 5.73 4.26
N LEU A 75 -5.14 6.72 5.10
CA LEU A 75 -4.31 7.13 6.23
C LEU A 75 -4.20 5.99 7.26
N ILE A 76 -5.32 5.36 7.60
CA ILE A 76 -5.33 4.21 8.53
C ILE A 76 -4.53 3.04 7.95
N SER A 77 -4.71 2.71 6.66
CA SER A 77 -3.96 1.65 6.00
C SER A 77 -2.46 1.83 6.11
N LEU A 78 -1.97 3.03 5.79
CA LEU A 78 -0.54 3.30 5.83
C LEU A 78 0.00 3.39 7.27
N ALA A 79 -0.78 3.95 8.20
CA ALA A 79 -0.41 3.97 9.62
C ALA A 79 -0.29 2.54 10.16
N CYS A 80 -1.24 1.67 9.86
CA CYS A 80 -1.17 0.25 10.21
C CYS A 80 0.05 -0.44 9.57
N PHE A 81 0.37 -0.12 8.30
CA PHE A 81 1.53 -0.69 7.61
C PHE A 81 2.84 -0.32 8.30
N TYR A 82 3.04 0.98 8.60
CA TYR A 82 4.26 1.46 9.23
C TYR A 82 4.39 0.98 10.69
N ALA A 83 3.29 1.00 11.44
CA ALA A 83 3.27 0.46 12.80
C ALA A 83 3.48 -1.08 12.82
N ALA A 84 3.05 -1.79 11.78
CA ALA A 84 3.35 -3.23 11.67
C ALA A 84 4.83 -3.49 11.38
N LEU A 85 5.50 -2.62 10.61
CA LEU A 85 6.96 -2.72 10.36
C LEU A 85 7.79 -2.58 11.63
N ASP A 86 7.30 -1.78 12.59
CA ASP A 86 7.90 -1.65 13.91
C ASP A 86 7.82 -2.96 14.73
N LEU A 87 6.69 -3.66 14.64
CA LEU A 87 6.38 -4.82 15.48
C LEU A 87 6.69 -6.19 14.85
N MET A 88 6.94 -6.24 13.55
CA MET A 88 7.04 -7.48 12.78
C MET A 88 8.17 -7.41 11.73
N PRO A 89 8.68 -8.57 11.25
CA PRO A 89 9.64 -8.62 10.16
C PRO A 89 9.14 -7.94 8.89
N LEU A 90 10.05 -7.27 8.17
CA LEU A 90 9.78 -6.62 6.89
C LEU A 90 9.22 -7.60 5.86
N SER A 91 9.80 -8.81 5.79
CA SER A 91 9.34 -9.89 4.92
C SER A 91 7.87 -10.21 5.17
N LEU A 92 7.51 -10.41 6.45
CA LEU A 92 6.15 -10.78 6.85
C LEU A 92 5.14 -9.67 6.54
N VAL A 93 5.43 -8.42 6.91
CA VAL A 93 4.54 -7.26 6.66
C VAL A 93 4.34 -7.04 5.16
N THR A 94 5.40 -7.18 4.36
CA THR A 94 5.32 -7.03 2.90
C THR A 94 4.43 -8.10 2.27
N VAL A 95 4.54 -9.36 2.72
CA VAL A 95 3.67 -10.44 2.25
C VAL A 95 2.22 -10.21 2.68
N LEU A 96 1.99 -9.84 3.95
CA LEU A 96 0.65 -9.55 4.47
C LEU A 96 -0.04 -8.43 3.68
N PHE A 97 0.70 -7.39 3.30
CA PHE A 97 0.14 -6.29 2.51
C PHE A 97 -0.43 -6.76 1.16
N GLN A 98 0.11 -7.80 0.57
CA GLN A 98 -0.39 -8.34 -0.71
C GLN A 98 -1.74 -9.08 -0.57
N THR A 99 -2.19 -9.38 0.64
CA THR A 99 -3.56 -9.86 0.89
C THR A 99 -4.63 -8.81 0.58
N LEU A 100 -4.23 -7.56 0.29
CA LEU A 100 -5.10 -6.48 -0.18
C LEU A 100 -6.01 -6.95 -1.32
N THR A 101 -5.50 -7.74 -2.27
CA THR A 101 -6.28 -8.29 -3.39
C THR A 101 -7.38 -9.23 -2.90
N LEU A 102 -7.12 -10.02 -1.85
CA LEU A 102 -8.11 -10.91 -1.24
C LEU A 102 -9.22 -10.09 -0.57
N PHE A 103 -8.85 -9.06 0.21
CA PHE A 103 -9.80 -8.15 0.85
C PHE A 103 -10.63 -7.36 -0.17
N VAL A 104 -10.04 -6.88 -1.27
CA VAL A 104 -10.80 -6.24 -2.35
C VAL A 104 -11.85 -7.20 -2.90
N THR A 105 -11.50 -8.46 -3.13
CA THR A 105 -12.44 -9.47 -3.66
C THR A 105 -13.53 -9.82 -2.64
N LEU A 106 -13.19 -9.88 -1.35
CA LEU A 106 -14.12 -10.11 -0.24
C LEU A 106 -15.14 -8.97 -0.11
N LEU A 107 -14.69 -7.72 -0.22
CA LEU A 107 -15.52 -6.53 0.01
C LEU A 107 -16.29 -6.07 -1.24
N ALA A 108 -15.86 -6.46 -2.45
CA ALA A 108 -16.48 -6.03 -3.71
C ALA A 108 -17.99 -6.34 -3.81
N PRO A 109 -18.52 -7.51 -3.39
CA PRO A 109 -19.94 -7.77 -3.39
C PRO A 109 -20.74 -6.80 -2.52
N MET A 110 -20.23 -6.49 -1.34
CA MET A 110 -20.91 -5.64 -0.36
C MET A 110 -20.89 -4.16 -0.77
N MET A 111 -19.77 -3.71 -1.33
CA MET A 111 -19.55 -2.28 -1.60
C MET A 111 -19.86 -1.88 -3.06
N LEU A 112 -19.62 -2.77 -4.02
CA LEU A 112 -19.79 -2.48 -5.46
C LEU A 112 -20.98 -3.22 -6.07
N GLY A 113 -21.62 -4.14 -5.33
CA GLY A 113 -22.69 -4.99 -5.87
C GLY A 113 -22.19 -6.02 -6.91
N GLU A 114 -20.87 -6.26 -6.97
CA GLU A 114 -20.30 -7.20 -7.93
C GLU A 114 -20.61 -8.65 -7.53
N ARG A 115 -20.98 -9.48 -8.50
CA ARG A 115 -21.15 -10.92 -8.25
C ARG A 115 -19.80 -11.62 -8.28
N VAL A 116 -19.38 -12.16 -7.14
CA VAL A 116 -18.18 -12.97 -7.02
C VAL A 116 -18.56 -14.45 -7.15
N GLY A 117 -18.11 -15.08 -8.25
CA GLY A 117 -18.38 -16.50 -8.48
C GLY A 117 -17.57 -17.40 -7.54
N TRP A 118 -18.03 -18.67 -7.37
CA TRP A 118 -17.47 -19.65 -6.44
C TRP A 118 -15.94 -19.86 -6.60
N ARG A 119 -15.42 -19.80 -7.84
CA ARG A 119 -13.98 -19.94 -8.12
C ARG A 119 -13.13 -18.81 -7.52
N ARG A 120 -13.67 -17.58 -7.47
CA ARG A 120 -12.98 -16.45 -6.81
C ARG A 120 -13.06 -16.58 -5.30
N TRP A 121 -14.18 -17.08 -4.77
CA TRP A 121 -14.33 -17.38 -3.35
C TRP A 121 -13.36 -18.47 -2.88
N SER A 122 -13.18 -19.57 -3.63
CA SER A 122 -12.22 -20.61 -3.26
C SER A 122 -10.78 -20.08 -3.23
N ALA A 123 -10.41 -19.17 -4.15
CA ALA A 123 -9.10 -18.54 -4.13
C ALA A 123 -8.93 -17.59 -2.92
N VAL A 124 -9.99 -16.86 -2.52
CA VAL A 124 -9.96 -16.02 -1.31
C VAL A 124 -9.75 -16.87 -0.07
N ILE A 125 -10.48 -17.98 0.07
CA ILE A 125 -10.33 -18.92 1.20
C ILE A 125 -8.92 -19.51 1.23
N ALA A 126 -8.40 -19.97 0.09
CA ALA A 126 -7.03 -20.49 0.00
C ALA A 126 -5.98 -19.44 0.37
N GLY A 127 -6.14 -18.19 -0.12
CA GLY A 127 -5.25 -17.08 0.20
C GLY A 127 -5.23 -16.73 1.69
N PHE A 128 -6.39 -16.69 2.34
CA PHE A 128 -6.46 -16.52 3.80
C PHE A 128 -5.90 -17.73 4.56
N GLY A 129 -6.05 -18.96 4.04
CA GLY A 129 -5.36 -20.14 4.57
C GLY A 129 -3.83 -19.97 4.53
N GLY A 130 -3.28 -19.46 3.41
CA GLY A 130 -1.87 -19.10 3.31
C GLY A 130 -1.46 -18.01 4.31
N THR A 131 -2.34 -17.04 4.56
CA THR A 131 -2.10 -15.98 5.55
C THR A 131 -2.08 -16.55 6.98
N MET A 132 -2.95 -17.49 7.31
CA MET A 132 -2.94 -18.16 8.62
C MET A 132 -1.67 -18.99 8.81
N LEU A 133 -1.23 -19.71 7.76
CA LEU A 133 0.03 -20.44 7.79
C LEU A 133 1.22 -19.50 8.02
N LEU A 134 1.24 -18.36 7.31
CA LEU A 134 2.28 -17.35 7.44
C LEU A 134 2.36 -16.76 8.85
N LEU A 135 1.23 -16.45 9.45
CA LEU A 135 1.17 -15.86 10.79
C LEU A 135 1.55 -16.86 11.88
N ASN A 136 1.33 -18.17 11.65
CA ASN A 136 1.64 -19.27 12.57
C ASN A 136 1.54 -18.85 14.06
N PRO A 137 0.34 -18.64 14.60
CA PRO A 137 0.16 -17.99 15.91
C PRO A 137 0.83 -18.73 17.07
N GLY A 138 1.27 -19.97 16.87
CA GLY A 138 1.92 -20.80 17.88
C GLY A 138 3.44 -20.81 17.87
N ALA A 139 4.11 -20.36 16.79
CA ALA A 139 5.55 -20.50 16.62
C ALA A 139 6.30 -19.18 16.42
N GLY A 140 5.61 -18.08 16.06
CA GLY A 140 6.27 -16.86 15.61
C GLY A 140 6.54 -15.80 16.68
N GLY A 141 5.99 -15.92 17.88
CA GLY A 141 6.15 -14.91 18.95
C GLY A 141 5.58 -13.52 18.60
N TRP A 142 4.76 -13.41 17.54
CA TRP A 142 4.18 -12.14 17.11
C TRP A 142 3.15 -11.63 18.11
N THR A 143 3.20 -10.34 18.42
CA THR A 143 2.19 -9.73 19.28
C THR A 143 0.84 -9.69 18.57
N PHE A 144 -0.25 -9.84 19.32
CA PHE A 144 -1.60 -9.68 18.77
C PHE A 144 -1.78 -8.33 18.06
N THR A 145 -1.20 -7.27 18.61
CA THR A 145 -1.18 -5.92 18.02
C THR A 145 -0.49 -5.93 16.65
N GLY A 146 0.68 -6.57 16.52
CA GLY A 146 1.39 -6.70 15.23
C GLY A 146 0.52 -7.38 14.18
N ILE A 147 -0.13 -8.50 14.52
CA ILE A 147 -1.03 -9.22 13.62
C ILE A 147 -2.22 -8.34 13.20
N LEU A 148 -2.84 -7.64 14.17
CA LEU A 148 -3.97 -6.76 13.92
C LEU A 148 -3.59 -5.60 12.97
N LEU A 149 -2.44 -4.99 13.17
CA LEU A 149 -1.93 -3.92 12.30
C LEU A 149 -1.52 -4.47 10.94
N GLY A 150 -0.83 -5.61 10.90
CA GLY A 150 -0.40 -6.27 9.66
C GLY A 150 -1.56 -6.65 8.74
N LEU A 151 -2.70 -7.12 9.31
CA LEU A 151 -3.94 -7.39 8.56
C LEU A 151 -4.81 -6.16 8.37
N GLY A 152 -4.78 -5.22 9.31
CA GLY A 152 -5.49 -3.95 9.22
C GLY A 152 -5.05 -3.12 8.02
N SER A 153 -3.75 -3.11 7.75
CA SER A 153 -3.20 -2.39 6.59
C SER A 153 -3.84 -2.81 5.26
N PRO A 154 -3.81 -4.07 4.82
CA PRO A 154 -4.42 -4.48 3.56
C PRO A 154 -5.95 -4.38 3.59
N PHE A 155 -6.61 -4.54 4.73
CA PHE A 155 -8.04 -4.37 4.87
C PHE A 155 -8.47 -2.92 4.58
N PHE A 156 -7.88 -1.95 5.28
CA PHE A 156 -8.16 -0.52 5.03
C PHE A 156 -7.65 -0.07 3.65
N GLY A 157 -6.56 -0.65 3.17
CA GLY A 157 -6.07 -0.46 1.80
C GLY A 157 -7.08 -0.93 0.74
N ALA A 158 -7.77 -2.05 0.98
CA ALA A 158 -8.83 -2.53 0.10
C ALA A 158 -10.04 -1.59 0.09
N LEU A 159 -10.45 -1.08 1.25
CA LEU A 159 -11.50 -0.05 1.35
C LEU A 159 -11.11 1.22 0.61
N MET A 160 -9.87 1.69 0.78
CA MET A 160 -9.31 2.82 0.03
C MET A 160 -9.36 2.56 -1.47
N MET A 161 -8.95 1.38 -1.94
CA MET A 161 -8.93 1.03 -3.37
C MET A 161 -10.34 1.00 -3.96
N ILE A 162 -11.32 0.47 -3.24
CA ILE A 162 -12.72 0.42 -3.67
C ILE A 162 -13.31 1.84 -3.76
N THR A 163 -13.03 2.68 -2.75
CA THR A 163 -13.50 4.07 -2.77
C THR A 163 -12.80 4.89 -3.87
N LEU A 164 -11.51 4.64 -4.12
CA LEU A 164 -10.77 5.25 -5.22
C LEU A 164 -11.34 4.86 -6.60
N ARG A 165 -11.76 3.60 -6.81
CA ARG A 165 -12.45 3.17 -8.04
C ARG A 165 -13.76 3.93 -8.26
N ARG A 166 -14.53 4.19 -7.18
CA ARG A 166 -15.76 5.00 -7.26
C ARG A 166 -15.46 6.47 -7.59
N LEU A 167 -14.41 7.02 -6.99
CA LEU A 167 -14.03 8.42 -7.14
C LEU A 167 -13.45 8.70 -8.53
N GLY A 168 -12.64 7.79 -9.07
CA GLY A 168 -11.97 7.93 -10.37
C GLY A 168 -12.90 8.06 -11.58
N ARG A 169 -14.21 7.87 -11.40
CA ARG A 169 -15.24 8.16 -12.42
C ARG A 169 -15.61 9.65 -12.47
N HIS A 170 -15.26 10.43 -11.48
CA HIS A 170 -15.72 11.82 -11.27
C HIS A 170 -14.57 12.78 -11.02
N ASP A 171 -13.56 12.35 -10.27
CA ASP A 171 -12.44 13.18 -9.84
C ASP A 171 -11.11 12.65 -10.39
N SER A 172 -10.17 13.55 -10.63
CA SER A 172 -8.87 13.21 -11.17
C SER A 172 -8.00 12.50 -10.10
N PRO A 173 -7.19 11.51 -10.50
CA PRO A 173 -6.22 10.89 -9.60
C PRO A 173 -5.24 11.89 -8.98
N ALA A 174 -4.82 12.92 -9.73
CA ALA A 174 -3.92 13.96 -9.22
C ALA A 174 -4.58 14.78 -8.09
N THR A 175 -5.85 15.20 -8.28
CA THR A 175 -6.62 15.91 -7.24
C THR A 175 -6.76 15.06 -5.97
N THR A 176 -7.13 13.78 -6.12
CA THR A 176 -7.31 12.89 -4.97
C THR A 176 -5.99 12.62 -4.24
N ALA A 177 -4.85 12.57 -4.95
CA ALA A 177 -3.53 12.42 -4.35
C ALA A 177 -3.11 13.66 -3.54
N VAL A 178 -3.34 14.85 -4.08
CA VAL A 178 -3.06 16.13 -3.38
C VAL A 178 -3.85 16.22 -2.08
N TRP A 179 -5.17 15.98 -2.13
CA TRP A 179 -6.01 16.01 -0.93
C TRP A 179 -5.63 14.93 0.10
N HIS A 180 -5.28 13.73 -0.36
CA HIS A 180 -4.85 12.67 0.53
C HIS A 180 -3.55 13.01 1.28
N ASN A 181 -2.54 13.50 0.55
CA ASN A 181 -1.25 13.85 1.17
C ASN A 181 -1.36 15.13 2.00
N GLY A 182 -2.14 16.13 1.56
CA GLY A 182 -2.40 17.34 2.34
C GLY A 182 -3.11 17.05 3.66
N MET A 183 -4.19 16.27 3.63
CA MET A 183 -4.89 15.86 4.85
C MET A 183 -4.04 14.95 5.72
N GLY A 184 -3.21 14.07 5.12
CA GLY A 184 -2.25 13.26 5.85
C GLY A 184 -1.24 14.12 6.61
N THR A 185 -0.68 15.14 5.95
CA THR A 185 0.22 16.10 6.60
C THR A 185 -0.44 16.79 7.79
N ILE A 186 -1.68 17.30 7.62
CA ILE A 186 -2.40 17.98 8.69
C ILE A 186 -2.70 17.03 9.85
N VAL A 187 -3.24 15.86 9.57
CA VAL A 187 -3.62 14.87 10.60
C VAL A 187 -2.40 14.44 11.42
N PHE A 188 -1.31 14.05 10.75
CA PHE A 188 -0.11 13.58 11.47
C PHE A 188 0.65 14.73 12.15
N ALA A 189 0.62 15.95 11.61
CA ALA A 189 1.13 17.12 12.33
C ALA A 189 0.36 17.37 13.62
N LEU A 190 -0.96 17.31 13.59
CA LEU A 190 -1.79 17.45 14.78
C LEU A 190 -1.53 16.33 15.80
N ILE A 191 -1.37 15.08 15.37
CA ILE A 191 -1.06 13.97 16.26
C ILE A 191 0.32 14.14 16.90
N VAL A 192 1.34 14.52 16.13
CA VAL A 192 2.71 14.74 16.62
C VAL A 192 2.72 15.85 17.68
N VAL A 193 2.02 16.96 17.42
CA VAL A 193 1.90 18.07 18.38
C VAL A 193 1.09 17.67 19.61
N ALA A 194 -0.04 16.98 19.44
CA ALA A 194 -0.90 16.59 20.56
C ALA A 194 -0.27 15.51 21.45
N ALA A 195 0.57 14.66 20.91
CA ALA A 195 1.29 13.62 21.64
C ALA A 195 2.64 14.09 22.20
N ASP A 196 3.01 15.38 21.98
CA ASP A 196 4.33 15.93 22.29
C ASP A 196 5.48 15.02 21.82
N ALA A 197 5.28 14.43 20.62
CA ALA A 197 6.22 13.47 20.08
C ALA A 197 7.54 14.16 19.71
N PRO A 198 8.70 13.65 20.14
CA PRO A 198 9.97 14.29 19.88
C PRO A 198 10.23 14.35 18.38
N LEU A 199 10.57 15.55 17.90
CA LEU A 199 11.10 15.70 16.53
C LEU A 199 12.58 15.34 16.55
N PRO A 200 13.09 14.66 15.52
CA PRO A 200 14.49 14.28 15.48
C PRO A 200 15.38 15.51 15.42
N THR A 201 16.34 15.57 16.32
CA THR A 201 17.36 16.64 16.41
C THR A 201 18.69 16.21 15.80
N GLY A 202 18.89 14.92 15.59
CA GLY A 202 20.08 14.34 14.98
C GLY A 202 20.08 14.48 13.45
N GLY A 203 21.26 14.83 12.87
CA GLY A 203 21.39 14.97 11.42
C GLY A 203 21.15 13.68 10.63
N SER A 204 21.49 12.51 11.20
CA SER A 204 21.26 11.18 10.61
C SER A 204 19.79 10.87 10.47
N ASP A 205 19.01 11.06 11.54
CA ASP A 205 17.59 10.72 11.58
C ASP A 205 16.78 11.64 10.69
N LEU A 206 17.12 12.93 10.69
CA LEU A 206 16.51 13.89 9.79
C LEU A 206 16.81 13.55 8.32
N ALA A 207 18.05 13.14 8.01
CA ALA A 207 18.42 12.72 6.65
C ALA A 207 17.64 11.48 6.21
N LEU A 208 17.44 10.50 7.09
CA LEU A 208 16.64 9.29 6.82
C LEU A 208 15.17 9.64 6.60
N LEU A 209 14.57 10.50 7.43
CA LEU A 209 13.18 10.97 7.26
C LEU A 209 12.99 11.74 5.94
N ILE A 210 13.94 12.61 5.59
CA ILE A 210 13.92 13.30 4.30
C ILE A 210 14.04 12.28 3.17
N GLY A 211 14.94 11.31 3.29
CA GLY A 211 15.10 10.21 2.33
C GLY A 211 13.80 9.43 2.13
N ILE A 212 13.13 9.03 3.21
CA ILE A 212 11.81 8.34 3.18
C ILE A 212 10.78 9.20 2.43
N GLY A 213 10.68 10.48 2.75
CA GLY A 213 9.71 11.37 2.13
C GLY A 213 9.98 11.60 0.64
N VAL A 214 11.23 11.85 0.27
CA VAL A 214 11.65 12.07 -1.14
C VAL A 214 11.45 10.80 -1.95
N LEU A 215 11.92 9.64 -1.48
CA LEU A 215 11.73 8.37 -2.17
C LEU A 215 10.25 8.01 -2.30
N SER A 216 9.44 8.29 -1.27
CA SER A 216 7.99 8.11 -1.35
C SER A 216 7.33 9.01 -2.38
N SER A 217 7.84 10.24 -2.59
CA SER A 217 7.36 11.14 -3.64
C SER A 217 7.59 10.55 -5.02
N PHE A 218 8.80 10.07 -5.29
CA PHE A 218 9.14 9.43 -6.55
C PHE A 218 8.39 8.11 -6.74
N GLN A 219 8.20 7.32 -5.69
CA GLN A 219 7.40 6.10 -5.71
C GLN A 219 5.94 6.40 -6.10
N GLN A 220 5.30 7.40 -5.49
CA GLN A 220 3.92 7.78 -5.85
C GLN A 220 3.82 8.33 -7.28
N PHE A 221 4.81 9.13 -7.70
CA PHE A 221 4.88 9.62 -9.08
C PHE A 221 5.06 8.47 -10.07
N GLY A 222 6.00 7.55 -9.79
CA GLY A 222 6.25 6.35 -10.60
C GLY A 222 5.01 5.48 -10.72
N LEU A 223 4.29 5.25 -9.62
CA LEU A 223 3.03 4.52 -9.60
C LEU A 223 1.97 5.18 -10.51
N ALA A 224 1.77 6.48 -10.38
CA ALA A 224 0.82 7.21 -11.21
C ALA A 224 1.22 7.21 -12.69
N PHE A 225 2.51 7.30 -12.98
CA PHE A 225 3.04 7.33 -14.33
C PHE A 225 3.01 5.95 -15.00
N SER A 226 3.34 4.88 -14.28
CA SER A 226 3.26 3.51 -14.80
C SER A 226 1.83 3.15 -15.21
N HIS A 227 0.82 3.57 -14.44
CA HIS A 227 -0.60 3.35 -14.76
C HIS A 227 -1.08 4.12 -16.01
N LYS A 228 -0.40 5.19 -16.41
CA LYS A 228 -0.66 5.89 -17.69
C LYS A 228 -0.07 5.15 -18.88
N LEU A 229 1.08 4.47 -18.68
CA LEU A 229 1.86 3.83 -19.76
C LEU A 229 1.46 2.37 -19.97
N VAL A 230 1.00 1.68 -18.93
CA VAL A 230 0.77 0.22 -18.96
C VAL A 230 -0.60 -0.10 -18.36
N PRO A 231 -1.39 -0.97 -18.99
CA PRO A 231 -2.65 -1.43 -18.42
C PRO A 231 -2.49 -2.03 -17.03
N ALA A 232 -3.40 -1.75 -16.12
CA ALA A 232 -3.41 -2.31 -14.76
C ALA A 232 -3.32 -3.85 -14.74
N SER A 233 -3.73 -4.47 -15.84
CA SER A 233 -3.65 -5.91 -16.03
C SER A 233 -2.22 -6.46 -16.13
N ILE A 234 -1.25 -5.66 -16.51
CA ILE A 234 0.17 -6.02 -16.53
C ILE A 234 0.83 -5.57 -15.22
N LEU A 235 0.45 -4.40 -14.72
CA LEU A 235 1.03 -3.83 -13.50
C LEU A 235 0.72 -4.70 -12.25
N ALA A 236 -0.52 -5.16 -12.11
CA ALA A 236 -0.92 -5.91 -10.92
C ALA A 236 -0.06 -7.16 -10.64
N PRO A 237 0.29 -8.02 -11.63
CA PRO A 237 1.26 -9.10 -11.40
C PRO A 237 2.67 -8.62 -11.05
N LEU A 238 3.11 -7.49 -11.59
CA LEU A 238 4.43 -6.95 -11.29
C LEU A 238 4.55 -6.54 -9.81
N HIS A 239 3.48 -6.01 -9.22
CA HIS A 239 3.49 -5.64 -7.80
C HIS A 239 3.79 -6.82 -6.86
N TYR A 240 3.54 -8.08 -7.27
CA TYR A 240 3.94 -9.25 -6.46
C TYR A 240 5.45 -9.45 -6.40
N LEU A 241 6.25 -8.79 -7.26
CA LEU A 241 7.71 -8.76 -7.13
C LEU A 241 8.18 -8.09 -5.84
N SER A 242 7.34 -7.24 -5.24
CA SER A 242 7.63 -6.69 -3.90
C SER A 242 7.80 -7.77 -2.84
N ILE A 243 7.17 -8.95 -2.99
CA ILE A 243 7.33 -10.06 -2.04
C ILE A 243 8.77 -10.58 -2.02
N PRO A 244 9.33 -11.13 -3.13
CA PRO A 244 10.73 -11.59 -3.09
C PRO A 244 11.72 -10.47 -2.80
N MET A 245 11.43 -9.23 -3.21
CA MET A 245 12.27 -8.08 -2.89
C MET A 245 12.20 -7.72 -1.40
N GLY A 246 11.00 -7.73 -0.79
CA GLY A 246 10.81 -7.48 0.65
C GLY A 246 11.43 -8.58 1.52
N ILE A 247 11.28 -9.85 1.11
CA ILE A 247 11.96 -10.98 1.75
C ILE A 247 13.49 -10.81 1.64
N GLY A 248 14.00 -10.50 0.45
CA GLY A 248 15.42 -10.28 0.23
C GLY A 248 15.96 -9.13 1.09
N ALA A 249 15.26 -8.01 1.15
CA ALA A 249 15.62 -6.88 2.01
C ALA A 249 15.58 -7.26 3.52
N GLY A 250 14.56 -8.01 3.94
CA GLY A 250 14.44 -8.51 5.31
C GLY A 250 15.64 -9.38 5.72
N VAL A 251 16.00 -10.34 4.87
CA VAL A 251 17.15 -11.22 5.12
C VAL A 251 18.47 -10.46 5.08
N LEU A 252 18.69 -9.62 4.07
CA LEU A 252 19.99 -8.96 3.84
C LEU A 252 20.25 -7.79 4.80
N MET A 253 19.21 -7.00 5.12
CA MET A 253 19.37 -5.79 5.95
C MET A 253 19.11 -6.04 7.44
N PHE A 254 18.19 -6.96 7.75
CA PHE A 254 17.74 -7.19 9.14
C PHE A 254 18.05 -8.59 9.66
N GLY A 255 18.70 -9.45 8.85
CA GLY A 255 19.04 -10.82 9.28
C GLY A 255 17.79 -11.69 9.53
N GLU A 256 16.66 -11.37 8.90
CA GLU A 256 15.42 -12.11 9.08
C GLU A 256 15.56 -13.57 8.62
N VAL A 257 15.06 -14.50 9.43
CA VAL A 257 15.11 -15.92 9.10
C VAL A 257 14.00 -16.29 8.13
N LEU A 258 14.37 -16.83 6.99
CA LEU A 258 13.42 -17.31 5.99
C LEU A 258 12.89 -18.69 6.40
N THR A 259 11.68 -18.72 6.97
CA THR A 259 11.04 -19.96 7.39
C THR A 259 10.21 -20.60 6.25
N ALA A 260 9.95 -21.91 6.38
CA ALA A 260 9.10 -22.62 5.42
C ALA A 260 7.68 -22.02 5.34
N GLU A 261 7.15 -21.54 6.45
CA GLU A 261 5.83 -20.89 6.54
C GLU A 261 5.79 -19.61 5.70
N ILE A 262 6.86 -18.78 5.72
CA ILE A 262 6.96 -17.58 4.90
C ILE A 262 6.97 -17.97 3.42
N LEU A 263 7.72 -18.97 3.01
CA LEU A 263 7.79 -19.41 1.61
C LEU A 263 6.47 -20.00 1.12
N VAL A 264 5.90 -20.94 1.87
CA VAL A 264 4.66 -21.61 1.47
C VAL A 264 3.47 -20.64 1.56
N GLY A 265 3.33 -19.89 2.65
CA GLY A 265 2.25 -18.91 2.81
C GLY A 265 2.28 -17.82 1.74
N SER A 266 3.45 -17.23 1.44
CA SER A 266 3.59 -16.25 0.37
C SER A 266 3.26 -16.81 -1.01
N THR A 267 3.69 -18.05 -1.30
CA THR A 267 3.37 -18.72 -2.55
C THR A 267 1.86 -18.92 -2.73
N ILE A 268 1.15 -19.34 -1.67
CA ILE A 268 -0.30 -19.51 -1.69
C ILE A 268 -1.00 -18.15 -1.92
N ILE A 269 -0.56 -17.09 -1.23
CA ILE A 269 -1.12 -15.73 -1.38
C ILE A 269 -0.92 -15.23 -2.81
N ILE A 270 0.28 -15.37 -3.37
CA ILE A 270 0.59 -14.97 -4.76
C ILE A 270 -0.28 -15.75 -5.75
N ALA A 271 -0.32 -17.07 -5.62
CA ALA A 271 -1.08 -17.94 -6.54
C ALA A 271 -2.58 -17.60 -6.50
N SER A 272 -3.16 -17.46 -5.31
CA SER A 272 -4.55 -17.09 -5.10
C SER A 272 -4.86 -15.72 -5.71
N SER A 273 -4.02 -14.74 -5.49
CA SER A 273 -4.19 -13.38 -6.00
C SER A 273 -4.06 -13.31 -7.52
N ILE A 274 -3.07 -14.01 -8.10
CA ILE A 274 -2.92 -14.11 -9.58
C ILE A 274 -4.13 -14.81 -10.19
N PHE A 275 -4.64 -15.88 -9.56
CA PHE A 275 -5.84 -16.56 -10.03
C PHE A 275 -7.08 -15.63 -10.04
N ILE A 276 -7.29 -14.86 -8.97
CA ILE A 276 -8.37 -13.86 -8.89
C ILE A 276 -8.26 -12.84 -10.03
N LEU A 277 -7.06 -12.27 -10.24
CA LEU A 277 -6.82 -11.28 -11.29
C LEU A 277 -7.03 -11.86 -12.70
N ARG A 278 -6.56 -13.08 -12.97
CA ARG A 278 -6.78 -13.76 -14.25
C ARG A 278 -8.26 -14.01 -14.50
N ARG A 279 -8.99 -14.45 -13.48
CA ARG A 279 -10.41 -14.72 -13.59
C ARG A 279 -11.24 -13.45 -13.81
N GLU A 280 -10.91 -12.38 -13.12
CA GLU A 280 -11.55 -11.07 -13.33
C GLU A 280 -11.37 -10.58 -14.78
N ARG A 281 -10.17 -10.74 -15.36
CA ARG A 281 -9.90 -10.40 -16.76
C ARG A 281 -10.73 -11.23 -17.74
N GLN A 282 -10.85 -12.53 -17.51
CA GLN A 282 -11.66 -13.40 -18.37
C GLN A 282 -13.14 -12.96 -18.39
N LEU A 283 -13.69 -12.66 -17.20
CA LEU A 283 -15.08 -12.21 -17.08
C LEU A 283 -15.30 -10.83 -17.73
N ARG A 284 -14.35 -9.90 -17.62
CA ARG A 284 -14.44 -8.60 -18.30
C ARG A 284 -14.35 -8.70 -19.81
N ARG A 285 -13.60 -9.65 -20.36
CA ARG A 285 -13.55 -9.91 -21.81
C ARG A 285 -14.85 -10.51 -22.29
N ALA A 286 -15.35 -11.55 -21.64
CA ALA A 286 -16.62 -12.18 -21.97
C ALA A 286 -17.83 -11.22 -21.91
N GLY A 287 -17.86 -10.27 -20.95
CA GLY A 287 -18.92 -9.25 -20.86
C GLY A 287 -18.75 -8.05 -21.81
N ARG A 288 -17.68 -7.99 -22.62
CA ARG A 288 -17.52 -7.02 -23.71
C ARG A 288 -17.89 -7.58 -25.08
N GLU A 289 -17.99 -8.89 -25.18
CA GLU A 289 -18.37 -9.62 -26.40
C GLU A 289 -19.86 -9.98 -26.43
N SER A 290 -20.58 -9.72 -25.34
CA SER A 290 -22.03 -9.81 -25.19
C SER A 290 -22.68 -8.42 -25.18
#